data_b3cf8cca2cb63d19ae5bd968bd2d6123
#
_entry.id   b3cf8cca2cb63d19ae5bd968bd2d6123
#
_cell.length_a   1.000
_cell.length_b   1.000
_cell.length_c   1.000
_cell.angle_alpha   90.00
_cell.angle_beta   90.00
_cell.angle_gamma   90.00
#
_symmetry.space_group_name_H-M   'P 1'
#
loop_
_entity.id
_entity.type
_entity.pdbx_description
1 polymer ?
#
loop_
_entity_poly.entity_id
_entity_poly.type
_entity_poly.pdbx_seq_one_letter_code
_entity_poly.pdbx_strand_id
1 'polypeptide(L)'
;MAAIAVIVTSGAPGRESLIATTLATALGFCYFVQKQKLDELRLFKDLFTDFNRRYDAMNAKLEDIRAGDRRIDSEPRSTLVDYFNLCAEEYLFFKEGYIHRGVWSSWCRGMVYYLRDDRIRQVWNAEMASDSHYGLTLNTIEQDASKR
;
A
#
# COMPACT_ATOMS: atom_id res chain seq x y z
N MET A 1 -54.54 41.99 -13.96
CA MET A 1 -53.52 41.32 -13.14
C MET A 1 -53.60 39.79 -13.10
N ALA A 2 -54.39 39.13 -13.94
CA ALA A 2 -54.50 37.66 -14.00
C ALA A 2 -53.62 36.97 -15.03
N ALA A 3 -53.04 37.72 -15.99
CA ALA A 3 -52.28 37.11 -17.11
C ALA A 3 -50.79 36.85 -16.82
N ILE A 4 -50.23 37.46 -15.76
CA ILE A 4 -48.77 37.28 -15.41
C ILE A 4 -48.55 36.01 -14.51
N ALA A 5 -49.56 35.57 -13.81
CA ALA A 5 -49.45 34.40 -12.91
C ALA A 5 -49.44 33.06 -13.70
N VAL A 6 -50.00 33.04 -14.94
CA VAL A 6 -50.09 31.80 -15.77
C VAL A 6 -48.77 31.50 -16.51
N ILE A 7 -47.92 32.51 -16.69
CA ILE A 7 -46.66 32.30 -17.44
C ILE A 7 -45.57 31.65 -16.55
N VAL A 8 -45.65 31.77 -15.20
CA VAL A 8 -44.65 31.21 -14.29
C VAL A 8 -44.88 29.72 -13.98
N THR A 9 -46.11 29.22 -14.22
CA THR A 9 -46.46 27.82 -13.92
C THR A 9 -46.41 26.87 -15.10
N SER A 10 -46.16 27.37 -16.35
CA SER A 10 -46.00 26.53 -17.53
C SER A 10 -44.53 26.19 -17.83
N GLY A 11 -43.77 25.81 -16.80
CA GLY A 11 -42.57 25.03 -16.95
C GLY A 11 -42.95 23.66 -17.52
N ALA A 12 -42.54 23.33 -18.76
CA ALA A 12 -42.85 22.06 -19.38
C ALA A 12 -42.58 20.93 -18.36
N PRO A 13 -43.53 20.01 -18.09
CA PRO A 13 -43.37 18.96 -17.05
C PRO A 13 -42.13 18.07 -17.25
N GLY A 14 -41.48 18.11 -18.42
CA GLY A 14 -40.19 17.45 -18.66
C GLY A 14 -38.97 18.18 -18.11
N ARG A 15 -39.04 19.50 -17.85
CA ARG A 15 -37.86 20.28 -17.42
C ARG A 15 -37.53 20.08 -15.95
N GLU A 16 -38.54 20.03 -15.12
CA GLU A 16 -38.38 19.77 -13.67
C GLU A 16 -37.87 18.34 -13.43
N SER A 17 -38.40 17.37 -14.19
CA SER A 17 -37.95 15.99 -14.15
C SER A 17 -36.50 15.85 -14.62
N LEU A 18 -36.09 16.55 -15.67
CA LEU A 18 -34.70 16.57 -16.16
C LEU A 18 -33.74 17.16 -15.10
N ILE A 19 -34.11 18.28 -14.48
CA ILE A 19 -33.30 18.90 -13.42
C ILE A 19 -33.17 17.94 -12.22
N ALA A 20 -34.25 17.36 -11.76
CA ALA A 20 -34.25 16.42 -10.65
C ALA A 20 -33.37 15.18 -10.95
N THR A 21 -33.49 14.62 -12.17
CA THR A 21 -32.69 13.47 -12.60
C THR A 21 -31.20 13.83 -12.69
N THR A 22 -30.86 15.00 -13.22
CA THR A 22 -29.48 15.47 -13.33
C THR A 22 -28.85 15.67 -11.95
N LEU A 23 -29.56 16.28 -11.01
CA LEU A 23 -29.10 16.47 -9.64
C LEU A 23 -28.94 15.13 -8.92
N ALA A 24 -29.89 14.21 -9.05
CA ALA A 24 -29.78 12.87 -8.45
C ALA A 24 -28.58 12.11 -9.01
N THR A 25 -28.33 12.18 -10.31
CA THR A 25 -27.15 11.55 -10.94
C THR A 25 -25.85 12.17 -10.44
N ALA A 26 -25.77 13.50 -10.35
CA ALA A 26 -24.59 14.20 -9.85
C ALA A 26 -24.30 13.84 -8.37
N LEU A 27 -25.32 13.82 -7.52
CA LEU A 27 -25.19 13.41 -6.12
C LEU A 27 -24.77 11.94 -6.00
N GLY A 28 -25.35 11.05 -6.80
CA GLY A 28 -24.96 9.63 -6.86
C GLY A 28 -23.51 9.46 -7.27
N PHE A 29 -23.03 10.21 -8.26
CA PHE A 29 -21.65 10.18 -8.66
C PHE A 29 -20.70 10.71 -7.57
N CYS A 30 -21.03 11.82 -6.93
CA CYS A 30 -20.26 12.34 -5.80
C CYS A 30 -20.18 11.32 -4.65
N TYR A 31 -21.30 10.69 -4.31
CA TYR A 31 -21.35 9.65 -3.29
C TYR A 31 -20.46 8.46 -3.67
N PHE A 32 -20.54 8.00 -4.92
CA PHE A 32 -19.71 6.89 -5.43
C PHE A 32 -18.21 7.20 -5.32
N VAL A 33 -17.78 8.39 -5.74
CA VAL A 33 -16.36 8.81 -5.66
C VAL A 33 -15.88 8.87 -4.20
N GLN A 34 -16.71 9.43 -3.31
CA GLN A 34 -16.35 9.49 -1.89
C GLN A 34 -16.27 8.10 -1.25
N LYS A 35 -17.21 7.21 -1.60
CA LYS A 35 -17.21 5.82 -1.13
C LYS A 35 -15.95 5.10 -1.61
N GLN A 36 -15.59 5.23 -2.89
CA GLN A 36 -14.39 4.62 -3.43
C GLN A 36 -13.13 5.08 -2.68
N LYS A 37 -12.97 6.38 -2.44
CA LYS A 37 -11.84 6.91 -1.65
C LYS A 37 -11.78 6.36 -0.23
N LEU A 38 -12.95 6.18 0.39
CA LEU A 38 -13.04 5.61 1.73
C LEU A 38 -12.63 4.13 1.74
N ASP A 39 -13.05 3.38 0.73
CA ASP A 39 -12.71 1.96 0.59
C ASP A 39 -11.22 1.77 0.28
N GLU A 40 -10.60 2.64 -0.55
CA GLU A 40 -9.16 2.68 -0.78
C GLU A 40 -8.38 2.98 0.51
N LEU A 41 -8.85 3.95 1.32
CA LEU A 41 -8.22 4.29 2.61
C LEU A 41 -8.33 3.13 3.62
N ARG A 42 -9.45 2.43 3.65
CA ARG A 42 -9.63 1.24 4.49
C ARG A 42 -8.68 0.13 4.07
N LEU A 43 -8.62 -0.17 2.78
CA LEU A 43 -7.68 -1.16 2.25
C LEU A 43 -6.24 -0.81 2.60
N PHE A 44 -5.83 0.44 2.40
CA PHE A 44 -4.50 0.89 2.80
C PHE A 44 -4.24 0.68 4.29
N LYS A 45 -5.19 1.07 5.16
CA LYS A 45 -5.08 0.88 6.60
C LYS A 45 -4.93 -0.58 6.98
N ASP A 46 -5.71 -1.45 6.37
CA ASP A 46 -5.72 -2.89 6.67
C ASP A 46 -4.38 -3.52 6.25
N LEU A 47 -3.89 -3.22 5.04
CA LEU A 47 -2.57 -3.65 4.57
C LEU A 47 -1.44 -3.13 5.47
N PHE A 48 -1.44 -1.83 5.77
CA PHE A 48 -0.44 -1.21 6.63
C PHE A 48 -0.41 -1.85 8.03
N THR A 49 -1.57 -2.11 8.61
CA THR A 49 -1.68 -2.74 9.92
C THR A 49 -1.20 -4.19 9.89
N ASP A 50 -1.56 -4.96 8.85
CA ASP A 50 -1.15 -6.36 8.73
C ASP A 50 0.36 -6.49 8.54
N PHE A 51 0.95 -5.72 7.65
CA PHE A 51 2.40 -5.74 7.40
C PHE A 51 3.19 -5.36 8.65
N ASN A 52 2.82 -4.27 9.33
CA ASN A 52 3.50 -3.88 10.57
C ASN A 52 3.33 -4.95 11.67
N ARG A 53 2.16 -5.55 11.83
CA ARG A 53 1.93 -6.63 12.80
C ARG A 53 2.84 -7.85 12.54
N ARG A 54 3.00 -8.23 11.26
CA ARG A 54 3.88 -9.33 10.86
C ARG A 54 5.35 -8.98 11.09
N TYR A 55 5.75 -7.75 10.77
CA TYR A 55 7.09 -7.25 11.06
C TYR A 55 7.38 -7.24 12.57
N ASP A 56 6.47 -6.70 13.39
CA ASP A 56 6.62 -6.63 14.86
C ASP A 56 6.80 -8.03 15.47
N ALA A 57 6.11 -9.04 14.93
CA ALA A 57 6.26 -10.42 15.39
C ALA A 57 7.65 -11.01 15.12
N MET A 58 8.40 -10.49 14.15
CA MET A 58 9.75 -10.95 13.79
C MET A 58 10.86 -10.02 14.30
N ASN A 59 10.52 -8.76 14.63
CA ASN A 59 11.50 -7.70 14.88
C ASN A 59 12.54 -8.07 15.93
N ALA A 60 12.14 -8.61 17.06
CA ALA A 60 13.07 -9.03 18.13
C ALA A 60 14.08 -10.08 17.63
N LYS A 61 13.62 -11.08 16.88
CA LYS A 61 14.48 -12.10 16.29
C LYS A 61 15.42 -11.54 15.22
N LEU A 62 14.95 -10.59 14.42
CA LEU A 62 15.78 -9.92 13.41
C LEU A 62 16.90 -9.10 14.05
N GLU A 63 16.61 -8.40 15.16
CA GLU A 63 17.62 -7.69 15.94
C GLU A 63 18.64 -8.65 16.59
N ASP A 64 18.19 -9.79 17.14
CA ASP A 64 19.07 -10.82 17.70
C ASP A 64 19.99 -11.40 16.63
N ILE A 65 19.47 -11.67 15.42
CA ILE A 65 20.28 -12.15 14.27
C ILE A 65 21.34 -11.12 13.90
N ARG A 66 20.94 -9.84 13.82
CA ARG A 66 21.84 -8.76 13.44
C ARG A 66 22.91 -8.49 14.50
N ALA A 67 22.55 -8.52 15.79
CA ALA A 67 23.47 -8.28 16.91
C ALA A 67 24.45 -9.45 17.16
N GLY A 68 24.08 -10.67 16.72
CA GLY A 68 24.91 -11.86 16.93
C GLY A 68 26.07 -11.95 15.95
N ASP A 69 27.15 -12.63 16.38
CA ASP A 69 28.35 -12.90 15.53
C ASP A 69 28.30 -14.27 14.88
N ARG A 70 27.28 -15.09 15.19
CA ARG A 70 27.21 -16.48 14.76
C ARG A 70 26.84 -16.58 13.27
N ARG A 71 27.26 -17.69 12.66
CA ARG A 71 26.77 -18.07 11.36
C ARG A 71 25.26 -18.26 11.40
N ILE A 72 24.57 -17.78 10.38
CA ILE A 72 23.12 -17.95 10.23
C ILE A 72 22.86 -19.41 9.86
N ASP A 73 22.31 -20.16 10.83
CA ASP A 73 21.89 -21.56 10.66
C ASP A 73 20.39 -21.66 10.31
N SER A 74 19.79 -22.84 10.47
CA SER A 74 18.45 -23.11 9.96
C SER A 74 17.35 -22.24 10.55
N GLU A 75 17.33 -21.99 11.85
CA GLU A 75 16.25 -21.24 12.50
C GLU A 75 16.33 -19.73 12.22
N PRO A 76 17.46 -19.03 12.44
CA PRO A 76 17.63 -17.64 12.01
C PRO A 76 17.41 -17.44 10.49
N ARG A 77 17.81 -18.42 9.66
CA ARG A 77 17.56 -18.38 8.22
C ARG A 77 16.07 -18.38 7.90
N SER A 78 15.27 -19.22 8.55
CA SER A 78 13.82 -19.25 8.35
C SER A 78 13.18 -17.90 8.67
N THR A 79 13.57 -17.27 9.79
CA THR A 79 13.09 -15.91 10.14
C THR A 79 13.45 -14.88 9.07
N LEU A 80 14.65 -14.95 8.50
CA LEU A 80 15.05 -14.04 7.41
C LEU A 80 14.26 -14.29 6.13
N VAL A 81 13.98 -15.55 5.79
CA VAL A 81 13.15 -15.90 4.62
C VAL A 81 11.74 -15.37 4.79
N ASP A 82 11.14 -15.51 5.97
CA ASP A 82 9.82 -14.95 6.27
C ASP A 82 9.82 -13.42 6.16
N TYR A 83 10.88 -12.77 6.63
CA TYR A 83 11.06 -11.32 6.49
C TYR A 83 11.21 -10.90 5.02
N PHE A 84 11.98 -11.61 4.21
CA PHE A 84 12.15 -11.30 2.79
C PHE A 84 10.87 -11.51 1.99
N ASN A 85 10.09 -12.53 2.34
CA ASN A 85 8.77 -12.73 1.75
C ASN A 85 7.83 -11.56 2.10
N LEU A 86 7.85 -11.08 3.35
CA LEU A 86 7.10 -9.89 3.75
C LEU A 86 7.51 -8.67 2.92
N CYS A 87 8.81 -8.40 2.78
CA CYS A 87 9.32 -7.30 1.97
C CYS A 87 8.88 -7.40 0.49
N ALA A 88 8.85 -8.60 -0.05
CA ALA A 88 8.40 -8.84 -1.42
C ALA A 88 6.89 -8.61 -1.59
N GLU A 89 6.07 -9.02 -0.63
CA GLU A 89 4.64 -8.71 -0.61
C GLU A 89 4.39 -7.20 -0.51
N GLU A 90 5.09 -6.50 0.38
CA GLU A 90 5.03 -5.04 0.51
C GLU A 90 5.37 -4.35 -0.82
N TYR A 91 6.40 -4.85 -1.53
CA TYR A 91 6.79 -4.34 -2.85
C TYR A 91 5.71 -4.58 -3.90
N LEU A 92 5.08 -5.76 -3.92
CA LEU A 92 3.98 -6.06 -4.81
C LEU A 92 2.84 -5.05 -4.63
N PHE A 93 2.38 -4.85 -3.40
CA PHE A 93 1.30 -3.90 -3.12
C PHE A 93 1.71 -2.44 -3.36
N PHE A 94 2.99 -2.10 -3.21
CA PHE A 94 3.51 -0.80 -3.64
C PHE A 94 3.45 -0.62 -5.15
N LYS A 95 3.85 -1.62 -5.94
CA LYS A 95 3.75 -1.58 -7.42
C LYS A 95 2.33 -1.43 -7.92
N GLU A 96 1.39 -2.10 -7.27
CA GLU A 96 -0.04 -2.00 -7.57
C GLU A 96 -0.68 -0.68 -7.10
N GLY A 97 0.09 0.20 -6.44
CA GLY A 97 -0.37 1.53 -6.02
C GLY A 97 -1.14 1.57 -4.70
N TYR A 98 -1.24 0.46 -3.98
CA TYR A 98 -1.93 0.39 -2.69
C TYR A 98 -1.11 0.96 -1.53
N ILE A 99 0.20 1.01 -1.65
CA ILE A 99 1.12 1.55 -0.64
C ILE A 99 1.65 2.91 -1.10
N HIS A 100 1.52 3.92 -0.27
CA HIS A 100 2.05 5.26 -0.56
C HIS A 100 3.57 5.26 -0.63
N ARG A 101 4.12 6.01 -1.60
CA ARG A 101 5.57 6.12 -1.81
C ARG A 101 6.35 6.43 -0.53
N GLY A 102 5.86 7.34 0.31
CA GLY A 102 6.53 7.72 1.56
C GLY A 102 6.62 6.57 2.56
N VAL A 103 5.59 5.71 2.62
CA VAL A 103 5.58 4.50 3.46
C VAL A 103 6.58 3.49 2.92
N TRP A 104 6.51 3.19 1.63
CA TRP A 104 7.44 2.28 0.96
C TRP A 104 8.91 2.71 1.15
N SER A 105 9.23 4.01 0.92
CA SER A 105 10.60 4.51 1.14
C SER A 105 11.04 4.38 2.59
N SER A 106 10.12 4.51 3.56
CA SER A 106 10.42 4.29 4.98
C SER A 106 10.75 2.83 5.27
N TRP A 107 9.98 1.90 4.72
CA TRP A 107 10.23 0.46 4.84
C TRP A 107 11.54 0.06 4.17
N CYS A 108 11.83 0.59 2.97
CA CYS A 108 13.12 0.37 2.31
C CYS A 108 14.32 0.80 3.18
N ARG A 109 14.21 1.88 3.95
CA ARG A 109 15.27 2.27 4.90
C ARG A 109 15.46 1.23 6.01
N GLY A 110 14.37 0.64 6.51
CA GLY A 110 14.42 -0.49 7.44
C GLY A 110 15.06 -1.73 6.81
N MET A 111 14.71 -2.06 5.56
CA MET A 111 15.33 -3.17 4.83
C MET A 111 16.84 -2.96 4.65
N VAL A 112 17.26 -1.76 4.26
CA VAL A 112 18.69 -1.40 4.13
C VAL A 112 19.43 -1.55 5.44
N TYR A 113 18.79 -1.24 6.57
CA TYR A 113 19.39 -1.38 7.89
C TYR A 113 19.83 -2.84 8.16
N TYR A 114 19.00 -3.83 7.84
CA TYR A 114 19.34 -5.24 7.99
C TYR A 114 20.28 -5.72 6.89
N LEU A 115 20.09 -5.31 5.64
CA LEU A 115 20.90 -5.74 4.48
C LEU A 115 22.32 -5.16 4.47
N ARG A 116 22.67 -4.28 5.39
CA ARG A 116 24.06 -3.86 5.64
C ARG A 116 24.91 -4.94 6.31
N ASP A 117 24.29 -5.90 7.00
CA ASP A 117 24.99 -7.06 7.53
C ASP A 117 25.27 -8.05 6.40
N ASP A 118 26.54 -8.35 6.16
CA ASP A 118 26.99 -9.22 5.05
C ASP A 118 26.45 -10.64 5.17
N ARG A 119 26.21 -11.15 6.40
CA ARG A 119 25.62 -12.48 6.63
C ARG A 119 24.17 -12.51 6.18
N ILE A 120 23.39 -11.48 6.53
CA ILE A 120 21.99 -11.32 6.10
C ILE A 120 21.92 -11.13 4.60
N ARG A 121 22.82 -10.32 4.04
CA ARG A 121 22.93 -10.11 2.59
C ARG A 121 23.25 -11.39 1.82
N GLN A 122 24.08 -12.28 2.37
CA GLN A 122 24.33 -13.58 1.76
C GLN A 122 23.08 -14.45 1.68
N VAL A 123 22.26 -14.46 2.74
CA VAL A 123 20.97 -15.16 2.74
C VAL A 123 20.03 -14.54 1.70
N TRP A 124 19.93 -13.21 1.68
CA TRP A 124 19.15 -12.47 0.68
C TRP A 124 19.52 -12.89 -0.74
N ASN A 125 20.81 -12.83 -1.09
CA ASN A 125 21.26 -13.17 -2.44
C ASN A 125 20.94 -14.61 -2.82
N ALA A 126 21.03 -15.53 -1.87
CA ALA A 126 20.69 -16.94 -2.10
C ALA A 126 19.19 -17.14 -2.35
N GLU A 127 18.32 -16.43 -1.62
CA GLU A 127 16.87 -16.52 -1.81
C GLU A 127 16.40 -15.82 -3.09
N MET A 128 16.98 -14.66 -3.43
CA MET A 128 16.65 -13.90 -4.65
C MET A 128 17.01 -14.63 -5.95
N ALA A 129 17.90 -15.62 -5.89
CA ALA A 129 18.26 -16.43 -7.05
C ALA A 129 17.07 -17.26 -7.60
N SER A 130 16.01 -17.46 -6.82
CA SER A 130 14.81 -18.17 -7.24
C SER A 130 13.82 -17.34 -8.08
N ASP A 131 14.04 -16.01 -8.19
CA ASP A 131 13.16 -15.02 -8.85
C ASP A 131 11.68 -15.06 -8.38
N SER A 132 11.48 -15.49 -7.12
CA SER A 132 10.13 -15.68 -6.54
C SER A 132 9.59 -14.45 -5.79
N HIS A 133 10.30 -13.31 -5.81
CA HIS A 133 10.03 -12.14 -4.98
C HIS A 133 9.45 -10.95 -5.76
N TYR A 134 8.61 -11.22 -6.75
CA TYR A 134 7.88 -10.22 -7.55
C TYR A 134 8.78 -9.16 -8.23
N GLY A 135 10.06 -9.49 -8.45
CA GLY A 135 11.05 -8.60 -9.04
C GLY A 135 11.65 -7.58 -8.06
N LEU A 136 11.50 -7.77 -6.76
CA LEU A 136 12.19 -6.96 -5.76
C LEU A 136 13.69 -7.24 -5.80
N THR A 137 14.50 -6.18 -5.90
CA THR A 137 15.97 -6.27 -5.93
C THR A 137 16.59 -5.37 -4.88
N LEU A 138 17.82 -5.69 -4.48
CA LEU A 138 18.60 -4.84 -3.59
C LEU A 138 18.74 -3.40 -4.14
N ASN A 139 18.99 -3.28 -5.44
CA ASN A 139 19.08 -1.97 -6.10
C ASN A 139 17.77 -1.16 -5.99
N THR A 140 16.61 -1.81 -6.15
CA THR A 140 15.31 -1.16 -5.96
C THR A 140 15.16 -0.65 -4.53
N ILE A 141 15.50 -1.48 -3.53
CA ILE A 141 15.42 -1.11 -2.11
C ILE A 141 16.33 0.09 -1.80
N GLU A 142 17.59 0.06 -2.25
CA GLU A 142 18.56 1.13 -1.99
C GLU A 142 18.17 2.45 -2.68
N GLN A 143 17.69 2.39 -3.92
CA GLN A 143 17.22 3.56 -4.65
C GLN A 143 15.99 4.18 -4.01
N ASP A 144 15.01 3.35 -3.60
CA ASP A 144 13.76 3.85 -3.02
C ASP A 144 13.96 4.31 -1.57
N ALA A 145 14.90 3.74 -0.83
CA ALA A 145 15.30 4.22 0.50
C ALA A 145 15.87 5.65 0.46
N SER A 146 16.51 6.04 -0.65
CA SER A 146 17.11 7.38 -0.82
C SER A 146 16.10 8.47 -1.21
N LYS A 147 14.92 8.08 -1.68
CA LYS A 147 13.85 9.01 -2.07
C LYS A 147 13.13 9.55 -0.83
N ARG A 148 12.95 10.87 -0.76
CA ARG A 148 12.20 11.56 0.31
C ARG A 148 10.77 11.85 -0.12
#